data_0c471601838829556b91a34645222e82
#
_entry.id   0c471601838829556b91a34645222e82
#
_cell.length_a   1.000
_cell.length_b   1.000
_cell.length_c   1.000
_cell.angle_alpha   90.00
_cell.angle_beta   90.00
_cell.angle_gamma   90.00
#
_symmetry.space_group_name_H-M   'P 1'
#
loop_
_entity.id
_entity.type
_entity.pdbx_description
1 polymer ?
#
loop_
_entity_poly.entity_id
_entity_poly.type
_entity_poly.pdbx_seq_one_letter_code
_entity_poly.pdbx_strand_id
1 'polypeptide(L)'
;MIDKKPHIKPYLYGMLAGFGAISLSIIFFFFIYRFEGFGDAVSKLTSILMPFIYGAVIAYLLKPVCNTVENFLHRLFPEKMKGLVSALSVAATLLFGLLVIYALFMMIIPQLVTSVTTLYYTARANLSNFIRWVNNLEFVADNEVIMDYVNKAYSAISVDLDSWIKNTLMPSMQNIVSGVGIGVLNVVTVFKNLIIGIIVAIYLLASRKKFAQQAKLILYSILKPRWADTMLNEVLYADKMFGGFINGKIMDSAIIGVLCYIVCAIVKFPSALLVSVIIGVTNVIPFFGPFIGAVPATLLILIQNPIKALWFVLFILILQQLDGNIIGPKILGNSTGLSSFWVLFAILLFGGLWGFVGMIIGVPLFAVIYDVVKKLVIHGLRRNDELKMLGTYHEAFGDPEENIPAAPEAPAQNEE
;
A
#
# COMPACT_ATOMS: atom_id res chain seq x y z
N MET A 1 68.50 28.41 35.01
CA MET A 1 68.17 27.70 33.75
C MET A 1 66.88 27.02 33.98
N ILE A 2 65.78 27.53 33.45
CA ILE A 2 64.43 26.93 33.57
C ILE A 2 64.21 26.13 32.29
N ASP A 3 64.19 24.82 32.46
CA ASP A 3 64.01 23.84 31.39
C ASP A 3 62.49 23.82 30.97
N LYS A 4 62.18 24.56 29.89
CA LYS A 4 60.85 24.54 29.27
C LYS A 4 60.74 23.28 28.44
N LYS A 5 60.17 22.20 29.01
CA LYS A 5 59.75 21.06 28.22
C LYS A 5 58.71 21.51 27.18
N PRO A 6 58.92 21.24 25.89
CA PRO A 6 57.96 21.66 24.87
C PRO A 6 56.63 20.93 25.08
N HIS A 7 55.54 21.67 25.15
CA HIS A 7 54.18 21.15 25.17
C HIS A 7 53.81 20.57 23.81
N ILE A 8 54.29 19.34 23.49
CA ILE A 8 54.03 18.63 22.23
C ILE A 8 52.58 18.13 22.18
N LYS A 9 51.93 17.92 23.32
CA LYS A 9 50.58 17.36 23.40
C LYS A 9 49.49 18.10 22.59
N PRO A 10 49.34 19.45 22.61
CA PRO A 10 48.30 20.12 21.86
C PRO A 10 48.49 20.02 20.35
N TYR A 11 49.73 20.03 19.87
CA TYR A 11 50.05 19.86 18.43
C TYR A 11 49.76 18.42 17.96
N LEU A 12 50.02 17.42 18.82
CA LEU A 12 49.74 16.02 18.54
C LEU A 12 48.20 15.76 18.39
N TYR A 13 47.41 16.36 19.27
CA TYR A 13 45.94 16.26 19.17
C TYR A 13 45.44 16.98 17.90
N GLY A 14 45.97 18.11 17.52
CA GLY A 14 45.64 18.80 16.27
C GLY A 14 46.00 17.98 15.03
N MET A 15 47.17 17.34 15.01
CA MET A 15 47.57 16.43 13.92
C MET A 15 46.69 15.20 13.83
N LEU A 16 46.35 14.58 14.98
CA LEU A 16 45.43 13.43 15.01
C LEU A 16 44.00 13.80 14.57
N ALA A 17 43.52 14.95 14.98
CA ALA A 17 42.20 15.45 14.55
C ALA A 17 42.18 15.75 13.05
N GLY A 18 43.22 16.39 12.51
CA GLY A 18 43.38 16.65 11.08
C GLY A 18 43.49 15.37 10.26
N PHE A 19 44.31 14.44 10.73
CA PHE A 19 44.40 13.11 10.08
C PHE A 19 43.09 12.34 10.11
N GLY A 20 42.37 12.35 11.25
CA GLY A 20 41.05 11.76 11.38
C GLY A 20 40.03 12.41 10.45
N ALA A 21 39.99 13.70 10.32
CA ALA A 21 39.08 14.40 9.43
C ALA A 21 39.37 14.07 7.95
N ILE A 22 40.63 14.05 7.54
CA ILE A 22 41.03 13.71 6.16
C ILE A 22 40.70 12.23 5.88
N SER A 23 41.01 11.34 6.81
CA SER A 23 40.71 9.92 6.65
C SER A 23 39.19 9.65 6.54
N LEU A 24 38.40 10.31 7.37
CA LEU A 24 36.93 10.25 7.31
C LEU A 24 36.40 10.83 5.99
N SER A 25 36.96 11.93 5.50
CA SER A 25 36.56 12.53 4.21
C SER A 25 36.93 11.63 3.05
N ILE A 26 38.07 10.93 3.06
CA ILE A 26 38.48 9.99 2.05
C ILE A 26 37.56 8.75 2.08
N ILE A 27 37.26 8.20 3.26
CA ILE A 27 36.34 7.08 3.42
C ILE A 27 34.95 7.46 2.92
N PHE A 28 34.45 8.66 3.26
CA PHE A 28 33.17 9.18 2.81
C PHE A 28 33.12 9.40 1.31
N PHE A 29 34.21 9.93 0.72
CA PHE A 29 34.34 10.07 -0.74
C PHE A 29 34.30 8.71 -1.44
N PHE A 30 35.07 7.73 -0.97
CA PHE A 30 35.06 6.37 -1.54
C PHE A 30 33.71 5.68 -1.33
N PHE A 31 33.02 5.91 -0.24
CA PHE A 31 31.67 5.41 0.02
C PHE A 31 30.67 5.98 -1.01
N ILE A 32 30.72 7.30 -1.29
CA ILE A 32 29.86 7.94 -2.30
C ILE A 32 30.28 7.51 -3.72
N TYR A 33 31.58 7.47 -4.03
CA TYR A 33 32.08 7.12 -5.36
C TYR A 33 31.80 5.66 -5.73
N ARG A 34 31.79 4.75 -4.77
CA ARG A 34 31.40 3.34 -4.93
C ARG A 34 29.96 3.04 -4.53
N PHE A 35 29.08 4.02 -4.57
CA PHE A 35 27.67 3.86 -4.21
C PHE A 35 26.96 2.76 -5.02
N GLU A 36 27.37 2.51 -6.26
CA GLU A 36 26.86 1.40 -7.09
C GLU A 36 27.08 0.04 -6.41
N GLY A 37 28.26 -0.21 -5.86
CA GLY A 37 28.55 -1.46 -5.15
C GLY A 37 27.75 -1.63 -3.84
N PHE A 38 27.37 -0.53 -3.16
CA PHE A 38 26.50 -0.57 -2.00
C PHE A 38 25.05 -0.87 -2.42
N GLY A 39 24.58 -0.26 -3.51
CA GLY A 39 23.27 -0.55 -4.11
C GLY A 39 23.12 -2.02 -4.47
N ASP A 40 24.13 -2.62 -5.09
CA ASP A 40 24.17 -4.04 -5.43
C ASP A 40 24.14 -4.95 -4.19
N ALA A 41 24.89 -4.60 -3.15
CA ALA A 41 24.90 -5.35 -1.89
C ALA A 41 23.54 -5.30 -1.20
N VAL A 42 22.91 -4.12 -1.15
CA VAL A 42 21.55 -3.94 -0.59
C VAL A 42 20.52 -4.70 -1.43
N SER A 43 20.59 -4.61 -2.76
CA SER A 43 19.73 -5.34 -3.68
C SER A 43 19.83 -6.85 -3.49
N LYS A 44 21.07 -7.38 -3.39
CA LYS A 44 21.32 -8.79 -3.13
C LYS A 44 20.80 -9.24 -1.77
N LEU A 45 21.00 -8.44 -0.72
CA LEU A 45 20.47 -8.71 0.62
C LEU A 45 18.94 -8.73 0.60
N THR A 46 18.32 -7.72 -0.02
CA THR A 46 16.86 -7.65 -0.18
C THR A 46 16.32 -8.86 -0.94
N SER A 47 16.98 -9.28 -2.01
CA SER A 47 16.60 -10.47 -2.78
C SER A 47 16.63 -11.75 -1.92
N ILE A 48 17.65 -11.91 -1.07
CA ILE A 48 17.75 -13.05 -0.15
C ILE A 48 16.64 -12.99 0.92
N LEU A 49 16.29 -11.80 1.38
CA LEU A 49 15.27 -11.60 2.43
C LEU A 49 13.83 -11.56 1.88
N MET A 50 13.63 -11.51 0.54
CA MET A 50 12.29 -11.44 -0.07
C MET A 50 11.29 -12.47 0.47
N PRO A 51 11.62 -13.76 0.63
CA PRO A 51 10.68 -14.73 1.21
C PRO A 51 10.25 -14.38 2.64
N PHE A 52 11.17 -13.82 3.43
CA PHE A 52 10.87 -13.37 4.81
C PHE A 52 9.98 -12.14 4.81
N ILE A 53 10.20 -11.21 3.86
CA ILE A 53 9.35 -10.03 3.68
C ILE A 53 7.95 -10.46 3.29
N TYR A 54 7.80 -11.36 2.30
CA TYR A 54 6.49 -11.91 1.93
C TYR A 54 5.80 -12.60 3.10
N GLY A 55 6.54 -13.42 3.86
CA GLY A 55 6.01 -14.08 5.03
C GLY A 55 5.56 -13.11 6.12
N ALA A 56 6.32 -12.05 6.35
CA ALA A 56 5.95 -10.99 7.31
C ALA A 56 4.71 -10.23 6.86
N VAL A 57 4.59 -9.88 5.58
CA VAL A 57 3.41 -9.22 5.02
C VAL A 57 2.17 -10.12 5.15
N ILE A 58 2.28 -11.39 4.75
CA ILE A 58 1.18 -12.37 4.86
C ILE A 58 0.76 -12.53 6.34
N ALA A 59 1.72 -12.70 7.24
CA ALA A 59 1.45 -12.81 8.67
C ALA A 59 0.76 -11.56 9.22
N TYR A 60 1.21 -10.38 8.81
CA TYR A 60 0.62 -9.11 9.24
C TYR A 60 -0.82 -8.93 8.76
N LEU A 61 -1.09 -9.21 7.48
CA LEU A 61 -2.43 -9.15 6.90
C LEU A 61 -3.39 -10.17 7.53
N LEU A 62 -2.89 -11.36 7.85
CA LEU A 62 -3.69 -12.42 8.45
C LEU A 62 -3.79 -12.35 9.99
N LYS A 63 -2.98 -11.49 10.65
CA LYS A 63 -2.98 -11.31 12.13
C LYS A 63 -4.38 -11.06 12.71
N PRO A 64 -5.24 -10.18 12.15
CA PRO A 64 -6.58 -9.94 12.68
C PRO A 64 -7.48 -11.18 12.62
N VAL A 65 -7.45 -11.89 11.48
CA VAL A 65 -8.20 -13.14 11.29
C VAL A 65 -7.72 -14.19 12.30
N CYS A 66 -6.41 -14.34 12.45
CA CYS A 66 -5.81 -15.28 13.40
C CYS A 66 -6.21 -14.96 14.86
N ASN A 67 -6.22 -13.68 15.24
CA ASN A 67 -6.64 -13.27 16.57
C ASN A 67 -8.14 -13.57 16.81
N THR A 68 -8.99 -13.32 15.82
CA THR A 68 -10.42 -13.60 15.90
C THR A 68 -10.68 -15.10 16.05
N VAL A 69 -10.01 -15.92 15.23
CA VAL A 69 -10.12 -17.39 15.31
C VAL A 69 -9.56 -17.92 16.64
N GLU A 70 -8.40 -17.40 17.09
CA GLU A 70 -7.80 -17.80 18.38
C GLU A 70 -8.74 -17.48 19.55
N ASN A 71 -9.32 -16.27 19.57
CA ASN A 71 -10.26 -15.86 20.61
C ASN A 71 -11.56 -16.69 20.59
N PHE A 72 -12.03 -17.08 19.41
CA PHE A 72 -13.18 -17.96 19.26
C PHE A 72 -12.87 -19.37 19.79
N LEU A 73 -11.74 -19.94 19.40
CA LEU A 73 -11.33 -21.28 19.86
C LEU A 73 -11.02 -21.32 21.35
N HIS A 74 -10.49 -20.25 21.94
CA HIS A 74 -10.29 -20.17 23.40
C HIS A 74 -11.59 -20.22 24.20
N ARG A 75 -12.74 -19.87 23.60
CA ARG A 75 -14.06 -20.03 24.24
C ARG A 75 -14.57 -21.47 24.21
N LEU A 76 -14.10 -22.27 23.25
CA LEU A 76 -14.55 -23.64 23.02
C LEU A 76 -13.64 -24.68 23.71
N PHE A 77 -12.35 -24.40 23.86
CA PHE A 77 -11.36 -25.34 24.41
C PHE A 77 -10.83 -24.89 25.77
N PRO A 78 -10.60 -25.83 26.68
CA PRO A 78 -10.05 -25.52 28.01
C PRO A 78 -8.61 -24.97 27.91
N GLU A 79 -8.21 -24.18 28.92
CA GLU A 79 -6.91 -23.50 28.97
C GLU A 79 -5.68 -24.42 28.86
N LYS A 80 -5.82 -25.70 29.20
CA LYS A 80 -4.74 -26.71 29.10
C LYS A 80 -4.32 -26.97 27.64
N MET A 81 -5.13 -26.59 26.65
CA MET A 81 -4.90 -26.86 25.22
C MET A 81 -4.42 -25.62 24.45
N LYS A 82 -3.81 -24.63 25.12
CA LYS A 82 -3.36 -23.36 24.48
C LYS A 82 -2.48 -23.57 23.24
N GLY A 83 -1.59 -24.56 23.24
CA GLY A 83 -0.73 -24.88 22.11
C GLY A 83 -1.51 -25.40 20.89
N LEU A 84 -2.49 -26.26 21.13
CA LEU A 84 -3.36 -26.82 20.08
C LEU A 84 -4.28 -25.72 19.51
N VAL A 85 -4.84 -24.86 20.35
CA VAL A 85 -5.66 -23.72 19.94
C VAL A 85 -4.86 -22.77 19.05
N SER A 86 -3.62 -22.44 19.42
CA SER A 86 -2.76 -21.59 18.60
C SER A 86 -2.44 -22.24 17.25
N ALA A 87 -2.11 -23.52 17.21
CA ALA A 87 -1.83 -24.25 15.96
C ALA A 87 -3.06 -24.31 15.05
N LEU A 88 -4.24 -24.64 15.60
CA LEU A 88 -5.51 -24.66 14.85
C LEU A 88 -5.88 -23.27 14.34
N SER A 89 -5.66 -22.20 15.12
CA SER A 89 -5.93 -20.83 14.71
C SER A 89 -5.08 -20.42 13.52
N VAL A 90 -3.78 -20.74 13.54
CA VAL A 90 -2.87 -20.47 12.43
C VAL A 90 -3.26 -21.28 11.20
N ALA A 91 -3.54 -22.57 11.35
CA ALA A 91 -3.95 -23.43 10.22
C ALA A 91 -5.26 -22.95 9.58
N ALA A 92 -6.29 -22.65 10.37
CA ALA A 92 -7.56 -22.13 9.89
C ALA A 92 -7.42 -20.77 9.21
N THR A 93 -6.57 -19.90 9.73
CA THR A 93 -6.30 -18.58 9.16
C THR A 93 -5.59 -18.68 7.81
N LEU A 94 -4.62 -19.57 7.68
CA LEU A 94 -3.93 -19.79 6.40
C LEU A 94 -4.85 -20.43 5.38
N LEU A 95 -5.65 -21.42 5.80
CA LEU A 95 -6.67 -22.02 4.95
C LEU A 95 -7.67 -20.98 4.45
N PHE A 96 -8.13 -20.09 5.33
CA PHE A 96 -8.98 -18.97 4.95
C PHE A 96 -8.31 -18.06 3.91
N GLY A 97 -7.05 -17.65 4.14
CA GLY A 97 -6.29 -16.84 3.18
C GLY A 97 -6.13 -17.52 1.81
N LEU A 98 -5.80 -18.82 1.81
CA LEU A 98 -5.70 -19.60 0.57
C LEU A 98 -7.05 -19.75 -0.14
N LEU A 99 -8.13 -19.95 0.59
CA LEU A 99 -9.49 -20.01 0.00
C LEU A 99 -9.90 -18.67 -0.62
N VAL A 100 -9.58 -17.54 0.02
CA VAL A 100 -9.85 -16.22 -0.55
C VAL A 100 -9.07 -16.02 -1.84
N ILE A 101 -7.79 -16.33 -1.86
CA ILE A 101 -6.94 -16.24 -3.06
C ILE A 101 -7.48 -17.18 -4.16
N TYR A 102 -7.79 -18.43 -3.83
CA TYR A 102 -8.35 -19.39 -4.77
C TYR A 102 -9.69 -18.91 -5.36
N ALA A 103 -10.59 -18.39 -4.52
CA ALA A 103 -11.88 -17.86 -4.97
C ALA A 103 -11.69 -16.68 -5.92
N LEU A 104 -10.77 -15.74 -5.61
CA LEU A 104 -10.43 -14.62 -6.49
C LEU A 104 -9.90 -15.10 -7.85
N PHE A 105 -8.99 -16.07 -7.87
CA PHE A 105 -8.48 -16.63 -9.11
C PHE A 105 -9.58 -17.32 -9.94
N MET A 106 -10.43 -18.13 -9.29
CA MET A 106 -11.55 -18.80 -9.95
C MET A 106 -12.61 -17.82 -10.48
N MET A 107 -12.75 -16.66 -9.86
CA MET A 107 -13.67 -15.63 -10.33
C MET A 107 -13.06 -14.80 -11.48
N ILE A 108 -11.78 -14.45 -11.40
CA ILE A 108 -11.12 -13.52 -12.32
C ILE A 108 -10.72 -14.24 -13.62
N ILE A 109 -10.01 -15.38 -13.55
CA ILE A 109 -9.38 -15.99 -14.71
C ILE A 109 -10.40 -16.40 -15.78
N PRO A 110 -11.48 -17.14 -15.49
CA PRO A 110 -12.47 -17.51 -16.51
C PRO A 110 -13.13 -16.29 -17.16
N GLN A 111 -13.42 -15.26 -16.32
CA GLN A 111 -14.04 -14.04 -16.82
C GLN A 111 -13.09 -13.20 -17.69
N LEU A 112 -11.79 -13.15 -17.35
CA LEU A 112 -10.77 -12.53 -18.20
C LEU A 112 -10.68 -13.23 -19.55
N VAL A 113 -10.58 -14.57 -19.56
CA VAL A 113 -10.52 -15.34 -20.80
C VAL A 113 -11.76 -15.08 -21.67
N THR A 114 -12.95 -15.14 -21.07
CA THR A 114 -14.21 -14.87 -21.79
C THR A 114 -14.25 -13.41 -22.31
N SER A 115 -13.85 -12.44 -21.51
CA SER A 115 -13.86 -11.02 -21.92
C SER A 115 -12.87 -10.75 -23.05
N VAL A 116 -11.66 -11.31 -22.98
CA VAL A 116 -10.66 -11.15 -24.05
C VAL A 116 -11.07 -11.88 -25.32
N THR A 117 -11.62 -13.08 -25.25
CA THR A 117 -12.13 -13.79 -26.44
C THR A 117 -13.30 -13.05 -27.06
N THR A 118 -14.24 -12.55 -26.27
CA THR A 118 -15.36 -11.72 -26.76
C THR A 118 -14.84 -10.47 -27.45
N LEU A 119 -13.87 -9.78 -26.81
CA LEU A 119 -13.21 -8.61 -27.37
C LEU A 119 -12.57 -8.92 -28.73
N TYR A 120 -11.83 -10.03 -28.83
CA TYR A 120 -11.20 -10.44 -30.08
C TYR A 120 -12.22 -10.62 -31.22
N TYR A 121 -13.33 -11.30 -30.97
CA TYR A 121 -14.34 -11.59 -32.01
C TYR A 121 -15.26 -10.39 -32.31
N THR A 122 -15.52 -9.53 -31.34
CA THR A 122 -16.56 -8.49 -31.47
C THR A 122 -16.00 -7.06 -31.57
N ALA A 123 -14.71 -6.83 -31.31
CA ALA A 123 -14.11 -5.51 -31.27
C ALA A 123 -14.36 -4.69 -32.55
N ARG A 124 -14.13 -5.29 -33.70
CA ARG A 124 -14.40 -4.62 -35.00
C ARG A 124 -15.88 -4.28 -35.20
N ALA A 125 -16.76 -5.25 -34.92
CA ALA A 125 -18.20 -5.05 -35.08
C ALA A 125 -18.71 -3.97 -34.13
N ASN A 126 -18.24 -3.98 -32.89
CA ASN A 126 -18.63 -3.01 -31.88
C ASN A 126 -18.08 -1.61 -32.18
N LEU A 127 -16.84 -1.50 -32.68
CA LEU A 127 -16.27 -0.23 -33.12
C LEU A 127 -17.05 0.35 -34.31
N SER A 128 -17.39 -0.48 -35.32
CA SER A 128 -18.21 -0.05 -36.46
C SER A 128 -19.63 0.35 -36.04
N ASN A 129 -20.22 -0.34 -35.06
CA ASN A 129 -21.53 0.01 -34.51
C ASN A 129 -21.48 1.33 -33.76
N PHE A 130 -20.41 1.57 -32.97
CA PHE A 130 -20.19 2.79 -32.25
C PHE A 130 -20.06 3.99 -33.21
N ILE A 131 -19.26 3.86 -34.24
CA ILE A 131 -19.10 4.91 -35.25
C ILE A 131 -20.39 5.17 -35.98
N ARG A 132 -21.16 4.15 -36.33
CA ARG A 132 -22.50 4.35 -36.93
C ARG A 132 -23.43 5.12 -35.99
N TRP A 133 -23.38 4.79 -34.68
CA TRP A 133 -24.16 5.53 -33.71
C TRP A 133 -23.71 6.99 -33.58
N VAL A 134 -22.40 7.28 -33.54
CA VAL A 134 -21.85 8.65 -33.54
C VAL A 134 -22.26 9.41 -34.79
N ASN A 135 -22.14 8.79 -35.96
CA ASN A 135 -22.52 9.44 -37.24
C ASN A 135 -24.03 9.71 -37.37
N ASN A 136 -24.87 8.99 -36.60
CA ASN A 136 -26.31 9.23 -36.54
C ASN A 136 -26.73 10.30 -35.53
N LEU A 137 -25.80 10.88 -34.76
CA LEU A 137 -26.10 12.03 -33.90
C LEU A 137 -26.34 13.25 -34.77
N GLU A 138 -27.44 13.97 -34.56
CA GLU A 138 -27.86 15.10 -35.38
C GLU A 138 -26.73 16.13 -35.61
N PHE A 139 -26.01 16.50 -34.56
CA PHE A 139 -24.90 17.47 -34.63
C PHE A 139 -23.69 16.98 -35.46
N VAL A 140 -23.53 15.64 -35.62
CA VAL A 140 -22.47 15.04 -36.46
C VAL A 140 -22.97 14.81 -37.87
N ALA A 141 -24.23 14.37 -38.04
CA ALA A 141 -24.84 14.09 -39.31
C ALA A 141 -24.98 15.36 -40.16
N ASP A 142 -25.25 16.51 -39.52
CA ASP A 142 -25.42 17.80 -40.17
C ASP A 142 -24.11 18.54 -40.46
N ASN A 143 -22.95 17.97 -40.04
CA ASN A 143 -21.66 18.64 -40.19
C ASN A 143 -20.63 17.72 -40.88
N GLU A 144 -20.41 17.94 -42.21
CA GLU A 144 -19.47 17.15 -42.99
C GLU A 144 -18.05 17.15 -42.45
N VAL A 145 -17.58 18.24 -41.83
CA VAL A 145 -16.23 18.36 -41.29
C VAL A 145 -16.09 17.44 -40.08
N ILE A 146 -17.08 17.43 -39.18
CA ILE A 146 -17.06 16.55 -38.00
C ILE A 146 -17.14 15.08 -38.43
N MET A 147 -18.00 14.76 -39.41
CA MET A 147 -18.12 13.41 -39.94
C MET A 147 -16.82 12.91 -40.57
N ASP A 148 -16.09 13.74 -41.30
CA ASP A 148 -14.77 13.40 -41.88
C ASP A 148 -13.73 13.12 -40.77
N TYR A 149 -13.68 13.95 -39.70
CA TYR A 149 -12.81 13.71 -38.55
C TYR A 149 -13.16 12.40 -37.80
N VAL A 150 -14.45 12.11 -37.61
CA VAL A 150 -14.91 10.87 -36.98
C VAL A 150 -14.50 9.64 -37.79
N ASN A 151 -14.67 9.71 -39.14
CA ASN A 151 -14.31 8.60 -40.02
C ASN A 151 -12.78 8.42 -40.14
N LYS A 152 -11.99 9.50 -40.12
CA LYS A 152 -10.52 9.43 -40.06
C LYS A 152 -10.04 8.82 -38.71
N ALA A 153 -10.63 9.25 -37.61
CA ALA A 153 -10.35 8.66 -36.32
C ALA A 153 -10.70 7.15 -36.27
N TYR A 154 -11.85 6.77 -36.87
CA TYR A 154 -12.22 5.37 -37.02
C TYR A 154 -11.19 4.55 -37.79
N SER A 155 -10.75 5.04 -38.95
CA SER A 155 -9.76 4.32 -39.75
C SER A 155 -8.43 4.14 -39.02
N ALA A 156 -7.95 5.18 -38.34
CA ALA A 156 -6.74 5.11 -37.54
C ALA A 156 -6.89 4.12 -36.38
N ILE A 157 -7.95 4.25 -35.56
CA ILE A 157 -8.21 3.35 -34.41
C ILE A 157 -8.40 1.92 -34.88
N SER A 158 -9.07 1.65 -36.00
CA SER A 158 -9.32 0.29 -36.49
C SER A 158 -8.03 -0.42 -36.90
N VAL A 159 -7.08 0.28 -37.51
CA VAL A 159 -5.77 -0.25 -37.90
C VAL A 159 -4.91 -0.51 -36.65
N ASP A 160 -4.88 0.45 -35.72
CA ASP A 160 -4.12 0.33 -34.50
C ASP A 160 -4.69 -0.78 -33.60
N LEU A 161 -6.03 -0.90 -33.51
CA LEU A 161 -6.69 -1.97 -32.76
C LEU A 161 -6.36 -3.35 -33.30
N ASP A 162 -6.39 -3.52 -34.63
CA ASP A 162 -6.01 -4.78 -35.28
C ASP A 162 -4.54 -5.14 -35.02
N SER A 163 -3.66 -4.17 -35.17
CA SER A 163 -2.22 -4.36 -34.93
C SER A 163 -1.95 -4.69 -33.46
N TRP A 164 -2.61 -3.99 -32.54
CA TRP A 164 -2.50 -4.23 -31.11
C TRP A 164 -3.06 -5.61 -30.70
N ILE A 165 -4.23 -5.98 -31.24
CA ILE A 165 -4.82 -7.31 -30.99
C ILE A 165 -3.87 -8.41 -31.48
N LYS A 166 -3.34 -8.32 -32.71
CA LYS A 166 -2.49 -9.35 -33.33
C LYS A 166 -1.10 -9.41 -32.73
N ASN A 167 -0.49 -8.24 -32.48
CA ASN A 167 0.93 -8.15 -32.13
C ASN A 167 1.19 -8.07 -30.62
N THR A 168 0.20 -7.68 -29.83
CA THR A 168 0.35 -7.49 -28.37
C THR A 168 -0.59 -8.38 -27.57
N LEU A 169 -1.90 -8.32 -27.85
CA LEU A 169 -2.89 -9.02 -27.04
C LEU A 169 -2.83 -10.54 -27.23
N MET A 170 -2.86 -11.02 -28.49
CA MET A 170 -2.81 -12.45 -28.79
C MET A 170 -1.51 -13.15 -28.34
N PRO A 171 -0.31 -12.60 -28.59
CA PRO A 171 0.91 -13.16 -28.05
C PRO A 171 0.98 -13.12 -26.53
N SER A 172 0.47 -12.04 -25.90
CA SER A 172 0.40 -11.95 -24.44
C SER A 172 -0.55 -12.98 -23.84
N MET A 173 -1.69 -13.24 -24.46
CA MET A 173 -2.62 -14.29 -24.08
C MET A 173 -2.03 -15.70 -24.30
N GLN A 174 -1.38 -15.93 -25.44
CA GLN A 174 -0.63 -17.17 -25.68
C GLN A 174 0.49 -17.33 -24.64
N ASN A 175 1.17 -16.27 -24.27
CA ASN A 175 2.18 -16.28 -23.21
C ASN A 175 1.56 -16.51 -21.81
N ILE A 176 0.37 -16.04 -21.55
CA ILE A 176 -0.35 -16.35 -20.30
C ILE A 176 -0.82 -17.80 -20.29
N VAL A 177 -1.39 -18.28 -21.40
CA VAL A 177 -1.86 -19.67 -21.53
C VAL A 177 -0.70 -20.65 -21.68
N SER A 178 0.32 -20.34 -22.46
CA SER A 178 1.56 -21.14 -22.60
C SER A 178 2.58 -20.85 -21.50
N GLY A 179 2.54 -19.69 -20.89
CA GLY A 179 3.34 -19.33 -19.72
C GLY A 179 2.98 -20.13 -18.47
N VAL A 180 1.80 -20.77 -18.45
CA VAL A 180 1.57 -21.92 -17.56
C VAL A 180 2.56 -23.07 -17.91
N GLY A 181 3.09 -23.14 -19.15
CA GLY A 181 4.10 -24.12 -19.56
C GLY A 181 5.56 -23.64 -19.48
N ILE A 182 5.87 -22.38 -19.86
CA ILE A 182 7.25 -21.84 -19.93
C ILE A 182 7.55 -20.95 -18.70
N GLY A 183 6.56 -20.40 -18.06
CA GLY A 183 6.65 -19.74 -16.76
C GLY A 183 7.10 -20.64 -15.62
N VAL A 184 7.24 -21.95 -15.87
CA VAL A 184 7.69 -22.94 -14.86
C VAL A 184 9.00 -22.51 -14.19
N LEU A 185 9.96 -21.92 -14.89
CA LEU A 185 11.23 -21.51 -14.28
C LEU A 185 11.11 -20.24 -13.43
N ASN A 186 10.34 -19.23 -13.89
CA ASN A 186 10.02 -18.04 -13.07
C ASN A 186 8.97 -18.37 -12.01
N VAL A 187 7.98 -19.23 -12.34
CA VAL A 187 6.99 -19.76 -11.40
C VAL A 187 7.69 -20.57 -10.31
N VAL A 188 8.71 -21.37 -10.60
CA VAL A 188 9.49 -22.10 -9.57
C VAL A 188 10.13 -21.13 -8.58
N THR A 189 10.66 -20.00 -9.03
CA THR A 189 11.25 -19.01 -8.11
C THR A 189 10.18 -18.29 -7.30
N VAL A 190 9.07 -17.88 -7.94
CA VAL A 190 7.91 -17.27 -7.24
C VAL A 190 7.28 -18.28 -6.29
N PHE A 191 7.09 -19.53 -6.73
CA PHE A 191 6.51 -20.59 -5.92
C PHE A 191 7.40 -20.97 -4.74
N LYS A 192 8.71 -21.05 -4.95
CA LYS A 192 9.71 -21.22 -3.88
C LYS A 192 9.61 -20.10 -2.85
N ASN A 193 9.62 -18.85 -3.30
CA ASN A 193 9.53 -17.70 -2.41
C ASN A 193 8.17 -17.62 -1.68
N LEU A 194 7.09 -18.01 -2.35
CA LEU A 194 5.77 -18.09 -1.75
C LEU A 194 5.68 -19.20 -0.70
N ILE A 195 6.19 -20.41 -0.99
CA ILE A 195 6.20 -21.51 -0.03
C ILE A 195 7.05 -21.13 1.20
N ILE A 196 8.24 -20.60 0.99
CA ILE A 196 9.08 -20.13 2.09
C ILE A 196 8.37 -19.00 2.84
N GLY A 197 7.75 -18.07 2.13
CA GLY A 197 6.95 -16.99 2.72
C GLY A 197 5.80 -17.51 3.58
N ILE A 198 5.07 -18.52 3.13
CA ILE A 198 4.01 -19.17 3.92
C ILE A 198 4.59 -19.84 5.17
N ILE A 199 5.70 -20.57 5.04
CA ILE A 199 6.38 -21.16 6.20
C ILE A 199 6.79 -20.08 7.19
N VAL A 200 7.40 -19.00 6.73
CA VAL A 200 7.76 -17.85 7.57
C VAL A 200 6.52 -17.22 8.22
N ALA A 201 5.42 -17.06 7.47
CA ALA A 201 4.17 -16.55 8.01
C ALA A 201 3.61 -17.45 9.13
N ILE A 202 3.69 -18.79 8.96
CA ILE A 202 3.31 -19.75 10.01
C ILE A 202 4.12 -19.49 11.28
N TYR A 203 5.46 -19.43 11.15
CA TYR A 203 6.33 -19.19 12.29
C TYR A 203 6.07 -17.83 12.97
N LEU A 204 5.88 -16.78 12.18
CA LEU A 204 5.60 -15.45 12.69
C LEU A 204 4.25 -15.40 13.41
N LEU A 205 3.19 -15.98 12.84
CA LEU A 205 1.86 -16.03 13.46
C LEU A 205 1.85 -16.89 14.72
N ALA A 206 2.45 -18.08 14.67
CA ALA A 206 2.51 -18.99 15.80
C ALA A 206 3.35 -18.44 16.96
N SER A 207 4.47 -17.78 16.66
CA SER A 207 5.43 -17.29 17.65
C SER A 207 5.31 -15.78 17.92
N ARG A 208 4.27 -15.09 17.42
CA ARG A 208 4.13 -13.63 17.50
C ARG A 208 4.30 -13.06 18.92
N LYS A 209 3.69 -13.72 19.93
CA LYS A 209 3.79 -13.31 21.33
C LYS A 209 5.23 -13.46 21.86
N LYS A 210 5.92 -14.55 21.46
CA LYS A 210 7.31 -14.82 21.86
C LYS A 210 8.26 -13.80 21.22
N PHE A 211 8.13 -13.53 19.92
CA PHE A 211 8.95 -12.53 19.23
C PHE A 211 8.74 -11.11 19.78
N ALA A 212 7.50 -10.73 20.09
CA ALA A 212 7.22 -9.44 20.72
C ALA A 212 7.90 -9.32 22.10
N GLN A 213 7.87 -10.37 22.92
CA GLN A 213 8.56 -10.39 24.22
C GLN A 213 10.09 -10.33 24.05
N GLN A 214 10.66 -11.09 23.10
CA GLN A 214 12.09 -11.05 22.82
C GLN A 214 12.54 -9.68 22.35
N ALA A 215 11.79 -9.05 21.44
CA ALA A 215 12.06 -7.67 20.98
C ALA A 215 12.02 -6.68 22.16
N LYS A 216 11.04 -6.83 23.05
CA LYS A 216 10.94 -6.02 24.27
C LYS A 216 12.17 -6.22 25.16
N LEU A 217 12.60 -7.46 25.41
CA LEU A 217 13.80 -7.74 26.21
C LEU A 217 15.05 -7.13 25.62
N ILE A 218 15.24 -7.25 24.29
CA ILE A 218 16.37 -6.63 23.58
C ILE A 218 16.34 -5.11 23.77
N LEU A 219 15.17 -4.49 23.60
CA LEU A 219 15.00 -3.05 23.73
C LEU A 219 15.43 -2.54 25.12
N TYR A 220 14.94 -3.22 26.19
CA TYR A 220 15.28 -2.86 27.56
C TYR A 220 16.71 -3.24 27.97
N SER A 221 17.38 -4.15 27.26
CA SER A 221 18.78 -4.47 27.52
C SER A 221 19.75 -3.45 26.94
N ILE A 222 19.36 -2.79 25.81
CA ILE A 222 20.23 -1.86 25.10
C ILE A 222 19.97 -0.40 25.54
N LEU A 223 18.70 -0.05 25.80
CA LEU A 223 18.30 1.32 26.12
C LEU A 223 17.97 1.49 27.61
N LYS A 224 18.17 2.71 28.11
CA LYS A 224 17.68 3.09 29.44
C LYS A 224 16.15 2.95 29.48
N PRO A 225 15.54 2.56 30.63
CA PRO A 225 14.10 2.28 30.73
C PRO A 225 13.20 3.36 30.12
N ARG A 226 13.49 4.65 30.39
CA ARG A 226 12.72 5.78 29.85
C ARG A 226 12.70 5.81 28.31
N TRP A 227 13.83 5.55 27.65
CA TRP A 227 13.91 5.50 26.19
C TRP A 227 13.28 4.23 25.62
N ALA A 228 13.42 3.11 26.33
CA ALA A 228 12.80 1.85 25.97
C ALA A 228 11.28 1.95 26.02
N ASP A 229 10.70 2.57 27.05
CA ASP A 229 9.24 2.82 27.15
C ASP A 229 8.74 3.73 26.02
N THR A 230 9.45 4.83 25.74
CA THR A 230 9.09 5.72 24.62
C THR A 230 9.10 4.96 23.29
N MET A 231 10.16 4.20 23.02
CA MET A 231 10.28 3.47 21.76
C MET A 231 9.24 2.35 21.64
N LEU A 232 8.93 1.67 22.74
CA LEU A 232 7.87 0.66 22.78
C LEU A 232 6.50 1.28 22.45
N ASN A 233 6.21 2.44 23.02
CA ASN A 233 4.95 3.15 22.76
C ASN A 233 4.86 3.59 21.30
N GLU A 234 5.96 4.07 20.69
CA GLU A 234 5.99 4.42 19.26
C GLU A 234 5.75 3.19 18.36
N VAL A 235 6.36 2.04 18.70
CA VAL A 235 6.14 0.79 17.94
C VAL A 235 4.68 0.32 18.06
N LEU A 236 4.09 0.40 19.25
CA LEU A 236 2.67 0.04 19.45
C LEU A 236 1.73 1.01 18.72
N TYR A 237 2.06 2.30 18.71
CA TYR A 237 1.34 3.30 17.95
C TYR A 237 1.42 3.00 16.44
N ALA A 238 2.62 2.70 15.93
CA ALA A 238 2.81 2.30 14.54
C ALA A 238 2.00 1.04 14.19
N ASP A 239 2.02 0.00 15.03
CA ASP A 239 1.22 -1.24 14.81
C ASP A 239 -0.29 -0.92 14.75
N LYS A 240 -0.77 -0.02 15.62
CA LYS A 240 -2.17 0.44 15.60
C LYS A 240 -2.51 1.21 14.32
N MET A 241 -1.64 2.13 13.88
CA MET A 241 -1.82 2.92 12.66
C MET A 241 -1.84 2.03 11.41
N PHE A 242 -0.83 1.19 11.25
CA PHE A 242 -0.75 0.24 10.14
C PHE A 242 -1.92 -0.73 10.13
N GLY A 243 -2.23 -1.35 11.27
CA GLY A 243 -3.32 -2.31 11.39
C GLY A 243 -4.68 -1.68 11.11
N GLY A 244 -4.95 -0.51 11.68
CA GLY A 244 -6.19 0.23 11.45
C GLY A 244 -6.37 0.61 9.99
N PHE A 245 -5.35 1.20 9.38
CA PHE A 245 -5.39 1.64 7.99
C PHE A 245 -5.54 0.47 7.00
N ILE A 246 -4.68 -0.55 7.09
CA ILE A 246 -4.68 -1.68 6.15
C ILE A 246 -5.98 -2.48 6.27
N ASN A 247 -6.41 -2.80 7.49
CA ASN A 247 -7.66 -3.54 7.71
C ASN A 247 -8.87 -2.72 7.26
N GLY A 248 -8.88 -1.43 7.58
CA GLY A 248 -9.92 -0.51 7.12
C GLY A 248 -9.98 -0.46 5.60
N LYS A 249 -8.83 -0.35 4.92
CA LYS A 249 -8.78 -0.25 3.46
C LYS A 249 -9.16 -1.55 2.75
N ILE A 250 -8.80 -2.72 3.31
CA ILE A 250 -9.27 -4.02 2.80
C ILE A 250 -10.79 -4.16 2.94
N MET A 251 -11.34 -3.77 4.09
CA MET A 251 -12.78 -3.82 4.31
C MET A 251 -13.54 -2.86 3.40
N ASP A 252 -13.07 -1.63 3.28
CA ASP A 252 -13.57 -0.61 2.36
C ASP A 252 -13.60 -1.12 0.92
N SER A 253 -12.49 -1.63 0.43
CA SER A 253 -12.34 -2.20 -0.91
C SER A 253 -13.27 -3.39 -1.16
N ALA A 254 -13.48 -4.25 -0.18
CA ALA A 254 -14.43 -5.36 -0.27
C ALA A 254 -15.86 -4.85 -0.38
N ILE A 255 -16.25 -3.86 0.42
CA ILE A 255 -17.59 -3.24 0.37
C ILE A 255 -17.81 -2.57 -0.98
N ILE A 256 -16.85 -1.78 -1.46
CA ILE A 256 -16.93 -1.13 -2.78
C ILE A 256 -17.06 -2.15 -3.91
N GLY A 257 -16.27 -3.24 -3.86
CA GLY A 257 -16.36 -4.33 -4.83
C GLY A 257 -17.73 -5.00 -4.85
N VAL A 258 -18.30 -5.29 -3.67
CA VAL A 258 -19.65 -5.89 -3.55
C VAL A 258 -20.73 -4.92 -4.02
N LEU A 259 -20.69 -3.65 -3.63
CA LEU A 259 -21.64 -2.63 -4.10
C LEU A 259 -21.57 -2.45 -5.61
N CYS A 260 -20.35 -2.37 -6.16
CA CYS A 260 -20.14 -2.33 -7.59
C CYS A 260 -20.76 -3.55 -8.30
N TYR A 261 -20.56 -4.76 -7.77
CA TYR A 261 -21.15 -5.99 -8.32
C TYR A 261 -22.67 -5.97 -8.31
N ILE A 262 -23.28 -5.59 -7.20
CA ILE A 262 -24.73 -5.52 -7.06
C ILE A 262 -25.33 -4.59 -8.12
N VAL A 263 -24.79 -3.37 -8.25
CA VAL A 263 -25.31 -2.40 -9.22
C VAL A 263 -25.04 -2.86 -10.65
N CYS A 264 -23.82 -3.34 -10.94
CA CYS A 264 -23.48 -3.85 -12.27
C CYS A 264 -24.37 -5.05 -12.69
N ALA A 265 -24.73 -5.93 -11.76
CA ALA A 265 -25.63 -7.06 -12.00
C ALA A 265 -27.07 -6.60 -12.25
N ILE A 266 -27.59 -5.64 -11.46
CA ILE A 266 -28.95 -5.10 -11.61
C ILE A 266 -29.11 -4.38 -12.96
N VAL A 267 -28.14 -3.50 -13.29
CA VAL A 267 -28.13 -2.73 -14.56
C VAL A 267 -27.73 -3.61 -15.75
N LYS A 268 -27.28 -4.84 -15.50
CA LYS A 268 -26.80 -5.78 -16.51
C LYS A 268 -25.64 -5.20 -17.35
N PHE A 269 -24.67 -4.61 -16.67
CA PHE A 269 -23.41 -4.22 -17.32
C PHE A 269 -22.65 -5.46 -17.81
N PRO A 270 -21.97 -5.37 -18.96
CA PRO A 270 -21.13 -6.45 -19.43
C PRO A 270 -20.01 -6.77 -18.44
N SER A 271 -19.68 -8.06 -18.31
CA SER A 271 -18.58 -8.52 -17.43
C SER A 271 -18.66 -8.00 -15.98
N ALA A 272 -19.90 -7.90 -15.45
CA ALA A 272 -20.18 -7.29 -14.13
C ALA A 272 -19.25 -7.79 -13.02
N LEU A 273 -19.01 -9.11 -12.94
CA LEU A 273 -18.16 -9.71 -11.93
C LEU A 273 -16.70 -9.25 -12.07
N LEU A 274 -16.13 -9.32 -13.29
CA LEU A 274 -14.75 -8.92 -13.55
C LEU A 274 -14.54 -7.43 -13.25
N VAL A 275 -15.43 -6.59 -13.74
CA VAL A 275 -15.41 -5.14 -13.51
C VAL A 275 -15.43 -4.83 -12.02
N SER A 276 -16.32 -5.47 -11.26
CA SER A 276 -16.46 -5.23 -9.82
C SER A 276 -15.25 -5.70 -9.02
N VAL A 277 -14.64 -6.82 -9.42
CA VAL A 277 -13.40 -7.29 -8.80
C VAL A 277 -12.24 -6.35 -9.12
N ILE A 278 -12.13 -5.87 -10.37
CA ILE A 278 -11.11 -4.86 -10.73
C ILE A 278 -11.28 -3.61 -9.85
N ILE A 279 -12.50 -3.06 -9.77
CA ILE A 279 -12.79 -1.87 -8.95
C ILE A 279 -12.46 -2.13 -7.48
N GLY A 280 -12.93 -3.26 -6.91
CA GLY A 280 -12.68 -3.60 -5.52
C GLY A 280 -11.19 -3.79 -5.20
N VAL A 281 -10.46 -4.53 -6.03
CA VAL A 281 -9.03 -4.78 -5.80
C VAL A 281 -8.20 -3.50 -5.93
N THR A 282 -8.46 -2.70 -6.96
CA THR A 282 -7.72 -1.45 -7.16
C THR A 282 -8.04 -0.41 -6.09
N ASN A 283 -9.24 -0.42 -5.50
CA ASN A 283 -9.64 0.49 -4.43
C ASN A 283 -8.78 0.37 -3.16
N VAL A 284 -7.99 -0.70 -3.02
CA VAL A 284 -6.99 -0.83 -1.93
C VAL A 284 -5.97 0.31 -1.98
N ILE A 285 -5.67 0.86 -3.17
CA ILE A 285 -4.79 2.01 -3.34
C ILE A 285 -5.58 3.29 -3.11
N PRO A 286 -5.30 4.07 -2.05
CA PRO A 286 -6.00 5.31 -1.81
C PRO A 286 -5.82 6.30 -2.98
N PHE A 287 -6.82 7.09 -3.29
CA PHE A 287 -6.89 8.09 -4.36
C PHE A 287 -6.75 7.52 -5.78
N PHE A 288 -5.72 6.74 -6.07
CA PHE A 288 -5.44 6.24 -7.42
C PHE A 288 -6.22 4.97 -7.77
N GLY A 289 -6.61 4.19 -6.76
CA GLY A 289 -7.32 2.92 -6.97
C GLY A 289 -8.56 3.06 -7.85
N PRO A 290 -9.46 4.00 -7.57
CA PRO A 290 -10.63 4.25 -8.39
C PRO A 290 -10.31 4.51 -9.86
N PHE A 291 -9.29 5.31 -10.17
CA PHE A 291 -8.90 5.62 -11.54
C PHE A 291 -8.25 4.43 -12.24
N ILE A 292 -7.34 3.74 -11.53
CA ILE A 292 -6.66 2.54 -12.03
C ILE A 292 -7.67 1.44 -12.36
N GLY A 293 -8.75 1.32 -11.60
CA GLY A 293 -9.82 0.35 -11.83
C GLY A 293 -10.83 0.81 -12.86
N ALA A 294 -11.26 2.07 -12.81
CA ALA A 294 -12.32 2.60 -13.66
C ALA A 294 -11.93 2.63 -15.14
N VAL A 295 -10.67 3.00 -15.46
CA VAL A 295 -10.23 3.09 -16.86
C VAL A 295 -10.32 1.74 -17.58
N PRO A 296 -9.67 0.64 -17.11
CA PRO A 296 -9.79 -0.66 -17.78
C PRO A 296 -11.20 -1.22 -17.74
N ALA A 297 -11.95 -1.02 -16.64
CA ALA A 297 -13.32 -1.46 -16.52
C ALA A 297 -14.24 -0.77 -17.53
N THR A 298 -14.10 0.56 -17.69
CA THR A 298 -14.85 1.33 -18.69
C THR A 298 -14.49 0.88 -20.11
N LEU A 299 -13.21 0.65 -20.42
CA LEU A 299 -12.78 0.17 -21.72
C LEU A 299 -13.37 -1.22 -22.03
N LEU A 300 -13.39 -2.13 -21.06
CA LEU A 300 -14.01 -3.45 -21.22
C LEU A 300 -15.51 -3.36 -21.56
N ILE A 301 -16.23 -2.44 -20.94
CA ILE A 301 -17.64 -2.19 -21.21
C ILE A 301 -17.84 -1.46 -22.54
N LEU A 302 -17.00 -0.45 -22.83
CA LEU A 302 -17.05 0.38 -24.04
C LEU A 302 -16.98 -0.47 -25.31
N ILE A 303 -16.09 -1.45 -25.34
CA ILE A 303 -15.91 -2.35 -26.47
C ILE A 303 -17.14 -3.23 -26.68
N GLN A 304 -17.85 -3.60 -25.60
CA GLN A 304 -19.04 -4.43 -25.69
C GLN A 304 -20.33 -3.63 -25.94
N ASN A 305 -20.45 -2.46 -25.28
CA ASN A 305 -21.62 -1.60 -25.40
C ASN A 305 -21.27 -0.15 -25.02
N PRO A 306 -21.11 0.75 -26.01
CA PRO A 306 -20.70 2.14 -25.77
C PRO A 306 -21.67 2.93 -24.88
N ILE A 307 -22.98 2.74 -25.06
CA ILE A 307 -23.99 3.45 -24.26
C ILE A 307 -23.91 3.00 -22.81
N LYS A 308 -23.72 1.70 -22.56
CA LYS A 308 -23.53 1.18 -21.21
C LYS A 308 -22.23 1.68 -20.59
N ALA A 309 -21.18 1.89 -21.37
CA ALA A 309 -19.93 2.47 -20.85
C ALA A 309 -20.13 3.89 -20.31
N LEU A 310 -20.91 4.72 -20.99
CA LEU A 310 -21.26 6.07 -20.51
C LEU A 310 -22.00 6.02 -19.17
N TRP A 311 -23.00 5.13 -19.05
CA TRP A 311 -23.72 4.92 -17.79
C TRP A 311 -22.83 4.36 -16.69
N PHE A 312 -21.87 3.50 -17.03
CA PHE A 312 -20.91 2.97 -16.09
C PHE A 312 -19.98 4.04 -15.53
N VAL A 313 -19.48 4.97 -16.39
CA VAL A 313 -18.67 6.11 -15.93
C VAL A 313 -19.46 6.95 -14.93
N LEU A 314 -20.70 7.29 -15.25
CA LEU A 314 -21.57 8.05 -14.33
C LEU A 314 -21.76 7.30 -13.00
N PHE A 315 -22.03 6.00 -13.07
CA PHE A 315 -22.16 5.16 -11.89
C PHE A 315 -20.88 5.14 -11.05
N ILE A 316 -19.71 4.97 -11.65
CA ILE A 316 -18.44 4.96 -10.93
C ILE A 316 -18.18 6.31 -10.25
N LEU A 317 -18.48 7.43 -10.89
CA LEU A 317 -18.36 8.75 -10.26
C LEU A 317 -19.25 8.86 -9.00
N ILE A 318 -20.48 8.36 -9.06
CA ILE A 318 -21.39 8.32 -7.91
C ILE A 318 -20.83 7.39 -6.82
N LEU A 319 -20.38 6.19 -7.20
CA LEU A 319 -19.80 5.22 -6.26
C LEU A 319 -18.57 5.81 -5.54
N GLN A 320 -17.72 6.54 -6.25
CA GLN A 320 -16.55 7.18 -5.66
C GLN A 320 -16.92 8.34 -4.72
N GLN A 321 -18.00 9.09 -5.01
CA GLN A 321 -18.50 10.09 -4.08
C GLN A 321 -19.05 9.45 -2.80
N LEU A 322 -19.72 8.30 -2.89
CA LEU A 322 -20.16 7.53 -1.74
C LEU A 322 -18.96 6.98 -0.94
N ASP A 323 -17.95 6.48 -1.62
CA ASP A 323 -16.72 6.00 -0.97
C ASP A 323 -16.02 7.13 -0.22
N GLY A 324 -15.68 8.21 -0.91
CA GLY A 324 -14.90 9.31 -0.35
C GLY A 324 -15.58 10.07 0.79
N ASN A 325 -16.93 10.21 0.75
CA ASN A 325 -17.66 11.04 1.69
C ASN A 325 -18.39 10.26 2.79
N ILE A 326 -18.70 8.98 2.58
CA ILE A 326 -19.52 8.20 3.52
C ILE A 326 -18.81 6.93 3.98
N ILE A 327 -18.40 6.06 3.04
CA ILE A 327 -17.89 4.71 3.36
C ILE A 327 -16.49 4.81 3.94
N GLY A 328 -15.58 5.50 3.25
CA GLY A 328 -14.21 5.70 3.68
C GLY A 328 -14.10 6.33 5.06
N PRO A 329 -14.72 7.50 5.34
CA PRO A 329 -14.70 8.10 6.67
C PRO A 329 -15.29 7.21 7.76
N LYS A 330 -16.34 6.43 7.47
CA LYS A 330 -16.95 5.51 8.45
C LYS A 330 -16.07 4.31 8.78
N ILE A 331 -15.31 3.79 7.80
CA ILE A 331 -14.48 2.60 7.97
C ILE A 331 -13.07 2.96 8.47
N LEU A 332 -12.45 3.94 7.83
CA LEU A 332 -11.08 4.36 8.16
C LEU A 332 -11.05 5.30 9.36
N GLY A 333 -12.14 6.09 9.58
CA GLY A 333 -12.17 7.11 10.61
C GLY A 333 -10.97 8.05 10.51
N ASN A 334 -10.52 8.58 11.64
CA ASN A 334 -9.29 9.36 11.75
C ASN A 334 -8.04 8.46 11.91
N SER A 335 -8.02 7.30 11.20
CA SER A 335 -7.00 6.26 11.40
C SER A 335 -5.58 6.77 11.22
N THR A 336 -5.35 7.80 10.42
CA THR A 336 -3.99 8.29 10.14
C THR A 336 -3.72 9.69 10.70
N GLY A 337 -4.75 10.49 11.02
CA GLY A 337 -4.59 11.88 11.46
C GLY A 337 -3.90 12.79 10.42
N LEU A 338 -3.75 12.33 9.17
CA LEU A 338 -3.13 13.08 8.09
C LEU A 338 -4.17 13.85 7.29
N SER A 339 -3.84 15.10 6.91
CA SER A 339 -4.64 15.81 5.90
C SER A 339 -4.50 15.16 4.53
N SER A 340 -5.47 15.40 3.64
CA SER A 340 -5.49 14.84 2.27
C SER A 340 -4.21 15.16 1.48
N PHE A 341 -3.60 16.32 1.72
CA PHE A 341 -2.33 16.69 1.12
C PHE A 341 -1.22 15.72 1.50
N TRP A 342 -1.07 15.42 2.79
CA TRP A 342 -0.04 14.52 3.29
C TRP A 342 -0.27 13.07 2.88
N VAL A 343 -1.53 12.66 2.74
CA VAL A 343 -1.88 11.34 2.20
C VAL A 343 -1.43 11.22 0.75
N LEU A 344 -1.75 12.24 -0.09
CA LEU A 344 -1.32 12.26 -1.49
C LEU A 344 0.21 12.29 -1.62
N PHE A 345 0.88 13.11 -0.82
CA PHE A 345 2.34 13.18 -0.76
C PHE A 345 2.96 11.82 -0.42
N ALA A 346 2.44 11.15 0.61
CA ALA A 346 2.90 9.83 1.02
C ALA A 346 2.77 8.78 -0.10
N ILE A 347 1.62 8.76 -0.80
CA ILE A 347 1.38 7.82 -1.90
C ILE A 347 2.35 8.07 -3.05
N LEU A 348 2.57 9.32 -3.43
CA LEU A 348 3.50 9.66 -4.53
C LEU A 348 4.96 9.36 -4.15
N LEU A 349 5.37 9.74 -2.93
CA LEU A 349 6.73 9.50 -2.45
C LEU A 349 7.05 8.01 -2.38
N PHE A 350 6.26 7.26 -1.63
CA PHE A 350 6.52 5.83 -1.41
C PHE A 350 6.12 4.98 -2.63
N GLY A 351 5.15 5.44 -3.42
CA GLY A 351 4.83 4.84 -4.71
C GLY A 351 5.99 4.95 -5.70
N GLY A 352 6.68 6.09 -5.73
CA GLY A 352 7.89 6.29 -6.52
C GLY A 352 9.08 5.44 -6.06
N LEU A 353 9.21 5.21 -4.74
CA LEU A 353 10.30 4.42 -4.15
C LEU A 353 10.09 2.91 -4.26
N TRP A 354 8.88 2.43 -4.00
CA TRP A 354 8.58 0.99 -3.85
C TRP A 354 7.41 0.51 -4.73
N GLY A 355 6.99 1.33 -5.69
CA GLY A 355 5.91 0.98 -6.62
C GLY A 355 4.58 0.73 -5.91
N PHE A 356 3.85 -0.29 -6.37
CA PHE A 356 2.51 -0.64 -5.88
C PHE A 356 2.46 -0.87 -4.35
N VAL A 357 3.45 -1.57 -3.80
CA VAL A 357 3.52 -1.83 -2.35
C VAL A 357 3.70 -0.51 -1.60
N GLY A 358 4.54 0.40 -2.11
CA GLY A 358 4.74 1.72 -1.53
C GLY A 358 3.47 2.57 -1.50
N MET A 359 2.61 2.48 -2.51
CA MET A 359 1.33 3.19 -2.53
C MET A 359 0.39 2.72 -1.42
N ILE A 360 0.41 1.43 -1.08
CA ILE A 360 -0.45 0.86 -0.03
C ILE A 360 0.08 1.19 1.37
N ILE A 361 1.38 0.93 1.61
CA ILE A 361 1.96 1.09 2.95
C ILE A 361 2.45 2.51 3.23
N GLY A 362 2.57 3.34 2.21
CA GLY A 362 3.15 4.68 2.31
C GLY A 362 2.35 5.60 3.24
N VAL A 363 1.03 5.52 3.20
CA VAL A 363 0.16 6.36 4.03
C VAL A 363 0.38 6.08 5.53
N PRO A 364 0.23 4.85 6.04
CA PRO A 364 0.48 4.59 7.45
C PRO A 364 1.95 4.78 7.85
N LEU A 365 2.90 4.53 6.94
CA LEU A 365 4.31 4.79 7.20
C LEU A 365 4.56 6.30 7.38
N PHE A 366 4.01 7.13 6.49
CA PHE A 366 4.14 8.57 6.61
C PHE A 366 3.43 9.12 7.86
N ALA A 367 2.29 8.54 8.24
CA ALA A 367 1.60 8.91 9.48
C ALA A 367 2.49 8.71 10.72
N VAL A 368 3.22 7.62 10.78
CA VAL A 368 4.19 7.38 11.87
C VAL A 368 5.35 8.38 11.81
N ILE A 369 5.91 8.64 10.62
CA ILE A 369 6.98 9.64 10.45
C ILE A 369 6.50 11.02 10.87
N TYR A 370 5.29 11.40 10.45
CA TYR A 370 4.69 12.69 10.78
C TYR A 370 4.47 12.85 12.29
N ASP A 371 3.97 11.80 12.96
CA ASP A 371 3.80 11.80 14.42
C ASP A 371 5.13 11.94 15.17
N VAL A 372 6.17 11.22 14.73
CA VAL A 372 7.52 11.36 15.30
C VAL A 372 8.04 12.79 15.11
N VAL A 373 7.91 13.38 13.91
CA VAL A 373 8.32 14.76 13.64
C VAL A 373 7.56 15.73 14.54
N LYS A 374 6.23 15.56 14.67
CA LYS A 374 5.38 16.37 15.55
C LYS A 374 5.85 16.32 16.99
N LYS A 375 6.12 15.14 17.54
CA LYS A 375 6.65 14.96 18.90
C LYS A 375 8.01 15.63 19.08
N LEU A 376 8.89 15.56 18.07
CA LEU A 376 10.19 16.23 18.09
C LEU A 376 10.03 17.75 18.10
N VAL A 377 9.12 18.31 17.30
CA VAL A 377 8.80 19.74 17.27
C VAL A 377 8.28 20.19 18.62
N ILE A 378 7.30 19.49 19.19
CA ILE A 378 6.74 19.82 20.52
C ILE A 378 7.83 19.75 21.60
N HIS A 379 8.70 18.74 21.54
CA HIS A 379 9.81 18.64 22.48
C HIS A 379 10.81 19.80 22.34
N GLY A 380 11.10 20.21 21.10
CA GLY A 380 11.96 21.38 20.82
C GLY A 380 11.36 22.68 21.34
N LEU A 381 10.07 22.92 21.07
CA LEU A 381 9.36 24.11 21.56
C LEU A 381 9.32 24.16 23.10
N ARG A 382 9.08 23.01 23.74
CA ARG A 382 9.10 22.91 25.22
C ARG A 382 10.49 23.22 25.78
N ARG A 383 11.55 22.73 25.13
CA ARG A 383 12.94 23.00 25.56
C ARG A 383 13.32 24.46 25.44
N ASN A 384 12.76 25.17 24.43
CA ASN A 384 13.06 26.58 24.16
C ASN A 384 12.05 27.53 24.81
N ASP A 385 11.12 27.03 25.64
CA ASP A 385 10.04 27.78 26.29
C ASP A 385 9.07 28.52 25.32
N GLU A 386 8.95 28.00 24.09
CA GLU A 386 8.15 28.60 23.00
C GLU A 386 6.83 27.83 22.74
N LEU A 387 6.27 27.16 23.75
CA LEU A 387 4.99 26.43 23.61
C LEU A 387 3.81 27.32 23.23
N LYS A 388 3.90 28.64 23.51
CA LYS A 388 2.89 29.60 23.09
C LYS A 388 2.70 29.66 21.57
N MET A 389 3.76 29.44 20.79
CA MET A 389 3.67 29.37 19.33
C MET A 389 2.73 28.23 18.87
N LEU A 390 2.70 27.12 19.59
CA LEU A 390 1.81 26.01 19.29
C LEU A 390 0.35 26.40 19.54
N GLY A 391 0.06 27.10 20.66
CA GLY A 391 -1.27 27.63 20.94
C GLY A 391 -1.78 28.59 19.86
N THR A 392 -0.94 29.54 19.46
CA THR A 392 -1.26 30.49 18.38
C THR A 392 -1.53 29.75 17.03
N TYR A 393 -0.77 28.70 16.73
CA TYR A 393 -0.98 27.90 15.55
C TYR A 393 -2.34 27.18 15.60
N HIS A 394 -2.71 26.57 16.73
CA HIS A 394 -4.00 25.89 16.90
C HIS A 394 -5.19 26.86 16.83
N GLU A 395 -5.05 28.07 17.40
CA GLU A 395 -6.06 29.11 17.30
C GLU A 395 -6.25 29.60 15.86
N ALA A 396 -5.18 29.73 15.09
CA ALA A 396 -5.22 30.26 13.73
C ALA A 396 -5.72 29.23 12.70
N PHE A 397 -5.39 27.93 12.87
CA PHE A 397 -5.62 26.90 11.85
C PHE A 397 -6.57 25.78 12.30
N GLY A 398 -7.10 25.84 13.52
CA GLY A 398 -8.20 25.03 13.99
C GLY A 398 -7.97 23.53 13.90
N ASP A 399 -7.14 22.97 14.78
CA ASP A 399 -7.12 21.53 15.06
C ASP A 399 -7.93 21.26 16.35
N PRO A 400 -9.22 20.84 16.26
CA PRO A 400 -10.11 20.81 17.43
C PRO A 400 -9.86 19.66 18.42
N GLU A 401 -9.01 18.68 18.11
CA GLU A 401 -8.98 17.41 18.86
C GLU A 401 -7.67 17.06 19.54
N GLU A 402 -6.68 17.93 19.60
CA GLU A 402 -5.47 17.57 20.29
C GLU A 402 -5.43 18.15 21.71
N ASN A 403 -5.91 17.34 22.66
CA ASN A 403 -5.59 17.52 24.08
C ASN A 403 -4.07 17.59 24.22
N ILE A 404 -3.51 18.80 24.25
CA ILE A 404 -2.14 19.04 24.72
C ILE A 404 -2.11 18.41 26.11
N PRO A 405 -1.24 17.41 26.39
CA PRO A 405 -1.12 16.92 27.75
C PRO A 405 -0.75 18.11 28.61
N ALA A 406 -1.59 18.41 29.60
CA ALA A 406 -1.35 19.48 30.54
C ALA A 406 0.10 19.37 31.03
N ALA A 407 0.82 20.51 30.99
CA ALA A 407 2.16 20.56 31.53
C ALA A 407 2.12 19.95 32.94
N PRO A 408 3.01 19.02 33.29
CA PRO A 408 3.08 18.57 34.68
C PRO A 408 3.25 19.83 35.54
N GLU A 409 2.33 20.03 36.47
CA GLU A 409 2.39 21.11 37.45
C GLU A 409 3.81 21.13 38.02
N ALA A 410 4.45 22.28 37.95
CA ALA A 410 5.74 22.50 38.61
C ALA A 410 5.59 22.08 40.08
N PRO A 411 6.55 21.32 40.65
CA PRO A 411 6.49 20.97 42.05
C PRO A 411 6.37 22.28 42.83
N ALA A 412 5.34 22.37 43.67
CA ALA A 412 5.15 23.50 44.57
C ALA A 412 6.48 23.78 45.30
N GLN A 413 7.04 24.97 45.08
CA GLN A 413 8.14 25.48 45.89
C GLN A 413 7.57 25.61 47.29
N ASN A 414 7.95 24.68 48.17
CA ASN A 414 7.77 24.87 49.59
C ASN A 414 8.63 26.08 49.98
N GLU A 415 7.99 27.18 50.28
CA GLU A 415 8.55 28.25 51.03
C GLU A 415 8.79 27.75 52.47
N GLU A 416 10.07 27.59 52.86
CA GLU A 416 10.57 27.73 54.22
C GLU A 416 11.84 28.59 54.20
#